data_c4b40a4ba6650a2aec9eead1f05cf4d2
#
_entry.id   c4b40a4ba6650a2aec9eead1f05cf4d2
#
_cell.length_a   1.000
_cell.length_b   1.000
_cell.length_c   1.000
_cell.angle_alpha   90.00
_cell.angle_beta   90.00
_cell.angle_gamma   90.00
#
_symmetry.space_group_name_H-M   'P 1'
#
loop_
_entity.id
_entity.type
_entity.pdbx_description
1 polymer ?
#
loop_
_entity_poly.entity_id
_entity_poly.type
_entity_poly.pdbx_seq_one_letter_code
_entity_poly.pdbx_strand_id
1 'polypeptide(L)'
;AGALDLYAVWKVRVTLNAGEGVFIGGATEEEKALAASGVSTGSFEVNTQSRYSTGLSAKRDGYGFVEWNTEPDGSGTELSEYGLVTGPVTFYAVYYQTDFPCIQDVQVFKAPRTATYRIQCWGASGGMDQRSVGNVYGGSGGYCAGLLALNEGDVLYVYTGGAGGDETGVGNPVMWGGYNGGGSGPLSGGSSGGGGGATDVRLVGGSWDNPEGLASRLIVAAGGGGGGSTSAAYSGDAGGLTGSTSRGNNGTVI
;
A
#
# COMPACT_ATOMS: atom_id res chain seq x y z
N ALA A 1 21.96 -50.27 43.09
CA ALA A 1 21.05 -49.10 42.92
C ALA A 1 21.94 -47.97 42.44
N GLY A 2 21.74 -47.53 41.17
CA GLY A 2 22.43 -46.36 40.61
C GLY A 2 21.81 -45.08 41.20
N ALA A 3 22.64 -44.08 41.46
CA ALA A 3 22.18 -42.76 41.84
C ALA A 3 21.36 -42.16 40.67
N LEU A 4 20.17 -41.64 40.95
CA LEU A 4 19.36 -40.92 39.99
C LEU A 4 19.62 -39.41 40.22
N ASP A 5 20.29 -38.78 39.26
CA ASP A 5 20.53 -37.34 39.30
C ASP A 5 19.27 -36.64 38.74
N LEU A 6 18.60 -35.84 39.56
CA LEU A 6 17.45 -35.04 39.20
C LEU A 6 17.88 -33.59 38.95
N TYR A 7 17.66 -33.12 37.75
CA TYR A 7 17.93 -31.73 37.38
C TYR A 7 16.62 -30.95 37.25
N ALA A 8 16.55 -29.80 37.89
CA ALA A 8 15.42 -28.87 37.71
C ALA A 8 15.55 -28.19 36.34
N VAL A 9 14.57 -28.38 35.48
CA VAL A 9 14.44 -27.63 34.23
C VAL A 9 13.53 -26.45 34.48
N TRP A 10 14.10 -25.27 34.48
CA TRP A 10 13.32 -24.04 34.62
C TRP A 10 12.75 -23.64 33.26
N LYS A 11 11.47 -23.27 33.25
CA LYS A 11 10.80 -22.71 32.07
C LYS A 11 10.56 -21.23 32.24
N VAL A 12 10.60 -20.52 31.11
CA VAL A 12 10.30 -19.11 31.02
C VAL A 12 9.30 -18.89 29.89
N ARG A 13 8.50 -17.82 30.04
CA ARG A 13 7.48 -17.48 29.08
C ARG A 13 8.06 -16.64 27.96
N VAL A 14 7.84 -17.07 26.70
CA VAL A 14 8.01 -16.26 25.49
C VAL A 14 6.63 -15.89 24.96
N THR A 15 6.41 -14.62 24.71
CA THR A 15 5.17 -14.10 24.15
C THR A 15 5.42 -13.56 22.76
N LEU A 16 4.57 -13.93 21.80
CA LEU A 16 4.49 -13.30 20.47
C LEU A 16 3.26 -12.40 20.45
N ASN A 17 3.43 -11.18 19.95
CA ASN A 17 2.37 -10.20 19.82
C ASN A 17 2.33 -9.67 18.37
N ALA A 18 1.29 -10.06 17.63
CA ALA A 18 1.06 -9.64 16.25
C ALA A 18 0.44 -8.23 16.13
N GLY A 19 0.22 -7.52 17.24
CA GLY A 19 -0.39 -6.19 17.24
C GLY A 19 -1.78 -6.20 16.59
N GLU A 20 -1.96 -5.43 15.53
CA GLU A 20 -3.20 -5.36 14.76
C GLU A 20 -3.34 -6.50 13.73
N GLY A 21 -2.33 -7.37 13.61
CA GLY A 21 -2.38 -8.55 12.75
C GLY A 21 -2.85 -9.80 13.49
N VAL A 22 -2.91 -10.89 12.75
CA VAL A 22 -3.20 -12.22 13.28
C VAL A 22 -2.08 -13.19 12.90
N PHE A 23 -1.87 -14.23 13.70
CA PHE A 23 -0.88 -15.25 13.40
C PHE A 23 -1.24 -16.04 12.15
N ILE A 24 -0.22 -16.40 11.36
CA ILE A 24 -0.30 -17.33 10.24
C ILE A 24 0.90 -18.29 10.25
N GLY A 25 0.74 -19.45 9.63
CA GLY A 25 1.79 -20.46 9.54
C GLY A 25 1.84 -21.35 10.78
N GLY A 26 3.04 -21.58 11.29
CA GLY A 26 3.31 -22.45 12.42
C GLY A 26 4.01 -23.75 12.03
N ALA A 27 5.06 -24.12 12.77
CA ALA A 27 5.83 -25.35 12.59
C ALA A 27 5.26 -26.51 13.41
N THR A 28 4.74 -26.23 14.62
CA THR A 28 4.15 -27.19 15.54
C THR A 28 2.63 -27.22 15.43
N GLU A 29 1.99 -28.28 15.95
CA GLU A 29 0.53 -28.35 16.02
C GLU A 29 -0.06 -27.26 16.92
N GLU A 30 0.63 -26.90 18.01
CA GLU A 30 0.24 -25.81 18.90
C GLU A 30 0.28 -24.45 18.16
N GLU A 31 1.34 -24.17 17.43
CA GLU A 31 1.45 -22.95 16.62
C GLU A 31 0.39 -22.88 15.52
N LYS A 32 0.12 -23.98 14.83
CA LYS A 32 -0.93 -24.08 13.81
C LYS A 32 -2.32 -23.83 14.41
N ALA A 33 -2.60 -24.38 15.59
CA ALA A 33 -3.84 -24.13 16.31
C ALA A 33 -3.98 -22.66 16.71
N LEU A 34 -2.89 -22.03 17.14
CA LEU A 34 -2.84 -20.62 17.46
C LEU A 34 -3.11 -19.74 16.23
N ALA A 35 -2.49 -20.05 15.09
CA ALA A 35 -2.75 -19.38 13.83
C ALA A 35 -4.20 -19.53 13.36
N ALA A 36 -4.78 -20.72 13.51
CA ALA A 36 -6.18 -20.98 13.15
C ALA A 36 -7.19 -20.26 14.04
N SER A 37 -6.80 -19.89 15.26
CA SER A 37 -7.70 -19.21 16.21
C SER A 37 -7.97 -17.73 15.90
N GLY A 38 -7.18 -17.12 15.00
CA GLY A 38 -7.33 -15.72 14.62
C GLY A 38 -6.92 -14.72 15.71
N VAL A 39 -6.16 -15.17 16.72
CA VAL A 39 -5.67 -14.28 17.78
C VAL A 39 -4.41 -13.54 17.36
N SER A 40 -4.12 -12.44 18.07
CA SER A 40 -2.94 -11.60 17.82
C SER A 40 -1.84 -11.77 18.88
N THR A 41 -2.09 -12.55 19.93
CA THR A 41 -1.11 -12.76 21.01
C THR A 41 -1.11 -14.22 21.42
N GLY A 42 0.07 -14.80 21.56
CA GLY A 42 0.28 -16.17 22.00
C GLY A 42 1.52 -16.28 22.89
N SER A 43 1.52 -17.23 23.82
CA SER A 43 2.63 -17.45 24.73
C SER A 43 3.04 -18.92 24.76
N PHE A 44 4.34 -19.16 24.85
CA PHE A 44 4.96 -20.47 24.90
C PHE A 44 5.87 -20.57 26.11
N GLU A 45 5.91 -21.75 26.73
CA GLU A 45 6.84 -22.07 27.80
C GLU A 45 8.09 -22.74 27.21
N VAL A 46 9.24 -22.10 27.32
CA VAL A 46 10.50 -22.62 26.82
C VAL A 46 11.49 -22.86 27.95
N ASN A 47 12.43 -23.78 27.77
CA ASN A 47 13.49 -24.01 28.75
C ASN A 47 14.38 -22.76 28.82
N THR A 48 14.74 -22.35 30.06
CA THR A 48 15.72 -21.27 30.22
C THR A 48 17.05 -21.65 29.56
N GLN A 49 17.79 -20.64 29.11
CA GLN A 49 19.04 -20.79 28.40
C GLN A 49 18.95 -21.61 27.10
N SER A 50 17.76 -21.69 26.50
CA SER A 50 17.55 -22.21 25.16
C SER A 50 17.36 -21.09 24.15
N ARG A 51 17.66 -21.36 22.87
CA ARG A 51 17.24 -20.49 21.77
C ARG A 51 15.76 -20.76 21.49
N TYR A 52 15.01 -19.68 21.32
CA TYR A 52 13.62 -19.77 20.85
C TYR A 52 13.58 -19.52 19.35
N SER A 53 12.75 -20.27 18.67
CA SER A 53 12.39 -20.05 17.26
C SER A 53 10.93 -20.41 17.07
N THR A 54 10.29 -19.84 16.06
CA THR A 54 8.90 -20.10 15.74
C THR A 54 8.71 -20.23 14.23
N GLY A 55 7.74 -21.04 13.81
CA GLY A 55 7.22 -21.07 12.43
C GLY A 55 6.08 -20.10 12.19
N LEU A 56 5.66 -19.35 13.22
CA LEU A 56 4.63 -18.34 13.09
C LEU A 56 5.19 -17.08 12.42
N SER A 57 4.39 -16.51 11.53
CA SER A 57 4.49 -15.13 11.07
C SER A 57 3.18 -14.42 11.35
N ALA A 58 3.04 -13.17 10.93
CA ALA A 58 1.82 -12.41 11.16
C ALA A 58 1.29 -11.82 9.86
N LYS A 59 -0.05 -11.76 9.72
CA LYS A 59 -0.74 -11.13 8.61
C LYS A 59 -1.52 -9.93 9.13
N ARG A 60 -1.33 -8.78 8.46
CA ARG A 60 -2.11 -7.57 8.63
C ARG A 60 -2.47 -7.05 7.25
N ASP A 61 -3.75 -6.75 7.00
CA ASP A 61 -4.21 -6.30 5.68
C ASP A 61 -3.57 -4.95 5.32
N GLY A 62 -3.06 -4.84 4.09
CA GLY A 62 -2.32 -3.68 3.60
C GLY A 62 -0.88 -3.57 4.10
N TYR A 63 -0.38 -4.58 4.82
CA TYR A 63 0.97 -4.60 5.36
C TYR A 63 1.69 -5.92 5.10
N GLY A 64 3.00 -5.86 4.90
CA GLY A 64 3.91 -7.00 4.85
C GLY A 64 4.55 -7.24 6.21
N PHE A 65 4.63 -8.50 6.63
CA PHE A 65 5.39 -8.91 7.82
C PHE A 65 6.88 -8.86 7.53
N VAL A 66 7.65 -8.27 8.42
CA VAL A 66 9.11 -8.21 8.35
C VAL A 66 9.72 -9.29 9.21
N GLU A 67 9.49 -9.20 10.53
CA GLU A 67 10.19 -10.01 11.53
C GLU A 67 9.45 -9.99 12.87
N TRP A 68 9.91 -10.83 13.79
CA TRP A 68 9.62 -10.73 15.22
C TRP A 68 10.77 -9.99 15.92
N ASN A 69 10.47 -8.90 16.64
CA ASN A 69 11.46 -8.04 17.27
C ASN A 69 11.08 -7.74 18.73
N THR A 70 12.05 -7.48 19.60
CA THR A 70 11.78 -7.13 21.02
C THR A 70 11.09 -5.77 21.16
N GLU A 71 11.13 -4.91 20.12
CA GLU A 71 10.44 -3.64 20.07
C GLU A 71 9.47 -3.59 18.88
N PRO A 72 8.26 -3.01 19.04
CA PRO A 72 7.23 -3.02 18.00
C PRO A 72 7.58 -2.17 16.76
N ASP A 73 8.53 -1.25 16.87
CA ASP A 73 9.04 -0.41 15.78
C ASP A 73 10.26 -1.00 15.05
N GLY A 74 10.70 -2.21 15.47
CA GLY A 74 11.85 -2.89 14.90
C GLY A 74 13.22 -2.36 15.39
N SER A 75 13.25 -1.44 16.34
CA SER A 75 14.51 -0.87 16.88
C SER A 75 15.22 -1.78 17.88
N GLY A 76 14.59 -2.86 18.31
CA GLY A 76 15.11 -3.80 19.28
C GLY A 76 15.97 -4.91 18.63
N THR A 77 15.91 -6.09 19.20
CA THR A 77 16.64 -7.27 18.72
C THR A 77 15.69 -8.19 17.95
N GLU A 78 16.04 -8.53 16.71
CA GLU A 78 15.32 -9.52 15.91
C GLU A 78 15.36 -10.91 16.58
N LEU A 79 14.26 -11.67 16.48
CA LEU A 79 14.18 -13.02 17.06
C LEU A 79 15.27 -13.96 16.54
N SER A 80 15.64 -13.86 15.28
CA SER A 80 16.69 -14.66 14.64
C SER A 80 18.08 -14.41 15.27
N GLU A 81 18.30 -13.20 15.78
CA GLU A 81 19.54 -12.76 16.43
C GLU A 81 19.48 -12.83 17.96
N TYR A 82 18.27 -13.03 18.51
CA TYR A 82 18.09 -13.11 19.95
C TYR A 82 18.82 -14.32 20.53
N GLY A 83 19.62 -14.07 21.53
CA GLY A 83 20.45 -15.10 22.16
C GLY A 83 19.64 -16.15 22.93
N LEU A 84 20.20 -16.63 24.03
CA LEU A 84 19.52 -17.59 24.90
C LEU A 84 18.46 -16.88 25.74
N VAL A 85 17.25 -17.46 25.81
CA VAL A 85 16.17 -16.94 26.63
C VAL A 85 16.49 -17.23 28.11
N THR A 86 16.71 -16.19 28.89
CA THR A 86 17.06 -16.28 30.30
C THR A 86 15.95 -15.82 31.24
N GLY A 87 14.91 -15.16 30.71
CA GLY A 87 13.74 -14.64 31.44
C GLY A 87 12.56 -14.43 30.50
N PRO A 88 11.41 -14.03 31.04
CA PRO A 88 10.24 -13.71 30.21
C PRO A 88 10.59 -12.64 29.17
N VAL A 89 10.16 -12.85 27.92
CA VAL A 89 10.40 -11.93 26.80
C VAL A 89 9.16 -11.86 25.90
N THR A 90 8.92 -10.68 25.33
CA THR A 90 7.90 -10.48 24.31
C THR A 90 8.56 -10.07 23.00
N PHE A 91 8.14 -10.70 21.91
CA PHE A 91 8.49 -10.29 20.56
C PHE A 91 7.23 -9.75 19.86
N TYR A 92 7.39 -8.62 19.21
CA TYR A 92 6.35 -7.94 18.45
C TYR A 92 6.55 -8.17 16.95
N ALA A 93 5.45 -8.35 16.23
CA ALA A 93 5.49 -8.36 14.77
C ALA A 93 5.80 -6.96 14.24
N VAL A 94 6.84 -6.85 13.44
CA VAL A 94 7.19 -5.63 12.70
C VAL A 94 6.60 -5.71 11.31
N TYR A 95 5.98 -4.62 10.85
CA TYR A 95 5.31 -4.53 9.55
C TYR A 95 5.80 -3.34 8.74
N TYR A 96 5.67 -3.45 7.42
CA TYR A 96 5.78 -2.32 6.51
C TYR A 96 4.50 -2.19 5.67
N GLN A 97 4.12 -0.96 5.35
CA GLN A 97 2.93 -0.70 4.52
C GLN A 97 3.16 -1.19 3.09
N THR A 98 2.21 -1.93 2.53
CA THR A 98 2.24 -2.44 1.14
C THR A 98 1.19 -1.79 0.26
N ASP A 99 0.06 -1.36 0.83
CA ASP A 99 -1.04 -0.74 0.12
C ASP A 99 -1.14 0.74 0.47
N PHE A 100 -1.17 1.57 -0.55
CA PHE A 100 -1.18 3.02 -0.45
C PHE A 100 -2.49 3.58 -1.04
N PRO A 101 -3.57 3.69 -0.24
CA PRO A 101 -4.84 4.24 -0.70
C PRO A 101 -4.72 5.73 -1.02
N CYS A 102 -5.64 6.27 -1.82
CA CYS A 102 -5.69 7.71 -2.07
C CYS A 102 -6.17 8.46 -0.82
N ILE A 103 -5.26 9.17 -0.17
CA ILE A 103 -5.54 10.06 0.97
C ILE A 103 -5.40 11.53 0.61
N GLN A 104 -5.16 11.85 -0.66
CA GLN A 104 -4.90 13.20 -1.19
C GLN A 104 -3.69 13.90 -0.54
N ASP A 105 -2.73 13.12 -0.13
CA ASP A 105 -1.45 13.57 0.43
C ASP A 105 -0.35 12.59 0.05
N VAL A 106 0.91 13.01 0.27
CA VAL A 106 2.07 12.17 0.08
C VAL A 106 2.13 11.08 1.15
N GLN A 107 2.45 9.87 0.74
CA GLN A 107 2.69 8.76 1.64
C GLN A 107 4.16 8.31 1.52
N VAL A 108 4.72 7.78 2.59
CA VAL A 108 6.14 7.41 2.64
C VAL A 108 6.26 5.90 2.76
N PHE A 109 7.04 5.30 1.86
CA PHE A 109 7.53 3.94 1.99
C PHE A 109 9.00 3.98 2.39
N LYS A 110 9.36 3.31 3.48
CA LYS A 110 10.74 3.06 3.88
C LYS A 110 11.03 1.57 3.71
N ALA A 111 12.06 1.24 2.92
CA ALA A 111 12.43 -0.14 2.66
C ALA A 111 12.86 -0.84 3.97
N PRO A 112 12.15 -1.89 4.41
CA PRO A 112 12.42 -2.57 5.68
C PRO A 112 13.67 -3.46 5.62
N ARG A 113 14.15 -3.78 4.43
CA ARG A 113 15.35 -4.61 4.18
C ARG A 113 15.91 -4.35 2.79
N THR A 114 17.17 -4.69 2.56
CA THR A 114 17.78 -4.69 1.22
C THR A 114 17.16 -5.82 0.39
N ALA A 115 16.40 -5.47 -0.67
CA ALA A 115 15.70 -6.42 -1.53
C ALA A 115 15.31 -5.78 -2.88
N THR A 116 14.83 -6.62 -3.80
CA THR A 116 14.14 -6.15 -4.99
C THR A 116 12.63 -6.12 -4.73
N TYR A 117 12.05 -4.92 -4.83
CA TYR A 117 10.64 -4.65 -4.60
C TYR A 117 9.89 -4.59 -5.92
N ARG A 118 8.72 -5.21 -5.97
CA ARG A 118 7.78 -5.03 -7.09
C ARG A 118 6.84 -3.88 -6.75
N ILE A 119 6.87 -2.84 -7.57
CA ILE A 119 6.00 -1.67 -7.47
C ILE A 119 4.91 -1.82 -8.51
N GLN A 120 3.65 -1.56 -8.11
CA GLN A 120 2.48 -1.57 -8.98
C GLN A 120 1.68 -0.29 -8.73
N CYS A 121 1.34 0.40 -9.80
CA CYS A 121 0.58 1.64 -9.74
C CYS A 121 -0.67 1.54 -10.61
N TRP A 122 -1.80 2.03 -10.09
CA TRP A 122 -3.05 2.20 -10.82
C TRP A 122 -3.42 3.69 -10.76
N GLY A 123 -3.55 4.32 -11.92
CA GLY A 123 -4.06 5.67 -12.03
C GLY A 123 -5.56 5.72 -11.71
N ALA A 124 -6.05 6.88 -11.32
CA ALA A 124 -7.46 7.05 -10.98
C ALA A 124 -8.35 7.22 -12.23
N SER A 125 -9.63 6.86 -12.12
CA SER A 125 -10.62 7.10 -13.15
C SER A 125 -10.97 8.58 -13.25
N GLY A 126 -11.37 9.02 -14.44
CA GLY A 126 -12.06 10.30 -14.61
C GLY A 126 -13.49 10.25 -14.06
N GLY A 127 -14.05 11.43 -13.75
CA GLY A 127 -15.42 11.61 -13.34
C GLY A 127 -16.40 11.50 -14.53
N MET A 128 -17.65 11.18 -14.25
CA MET A 128 -18.71 11.08 -15.26
C MET A 128 -19.39 12.42 -15.49
N ASP A 129 -20.06 12.57 -16.66
CA ASP A 129 -21.08 13.59 -16.93
C ASP A 129 -22.46 12.95 -16.89
N GLN A 130 -23.28 13.33 -15.90
CA GLN A 130 -24.65 12.87 -15.74
C GLN A 130 -25.71 13.78 -16.40
N ARG A 131 -25.33 14.96 -16.94
CA ARG A 131 -26.25 15.85 -17.62
C ARG A 131 -26.56 15.40 -19.03
N SER A 132 -25.67 14.64 -19.64
CA SER A 132 -25.90 14.15 -21.00
C SER A 132 -26.92 13.03 -21.01
N VAL A 133 -27.77 13.02 -22.04
CA VAL A 133 -28.69 11.90 -22.27
C VAL A 133 -27.85 10.64 -22.49
N GLY A 134 -27.79 9.78 -21.47
CA GLY A 134 -27.07 8.51 -21.53
C GLY A 134 -25.81 8.44 -20.73
N ASN A 135 -25.59 9.25 -19.72
CA ASN A 135 -24.41 9.23 -18.81
C ASN A 135 -23.09 8.94 -19.54
N VAL A 136 -22.22 9.92 -19.65
CA VAL A 136 -20.87 9.70 -20.21
C VAL A 136 -19.89 9.46 -19.08
N TYR A 137 -19.44 8.21 -18.97
CA TYR A 137 -18.47 7.80 -17.95
C TYR A 137 -17.09 8.38 -18.23
N GLY A 138 -16.35 8.68 -17.17
CA GLY A 138 -14.92 8.97 -17.25
C GLY A 138 -14.11 7.76 -17.72
N GLY A 139 -12.95 8.02 -18.27
CA GLY A 139 -12.01 6.99 -18.69
C GLY A 139 -11.38 6.28 -17.48
N SER A 140 -10.95 5.06 -17.68
CA SER A 140 -10.22 4.28 -16.69
C SER A 140 -8.79 4.79 -16.53
N GLY A 141 -8.24 4.72 -15.31
CA GLY A 141 -6.83 4.93 -15.06
C GLY A 141 -5.95 3.84 -15.67
N GLY A 142 -4.69 4.18 -15.93
CA GLY A 142 -3.69 3.24 -16.43
C GLY A 142 -3.12 2.36 -15.33
N TYR A 143 -2.41 1.33 -15.73
CA TYR A 143 -1.66 0.45 -14.85
C TYR A 143 -0.20 0.36 -15.31
N CYS A 144 0.72 0.38 -14.37
CA CYS A 144 2.12 0.06 -14.62
C CYS A 144 2.73 -0.72 -13.45
N ALA A 145 3.77 -1.48 -13.76
CA ALA A 145 4.51 -2.23 -12.75
C ALA A 145 6.00 -2.25 -13.11
N GLY A 146 6.85 -2.31 -12.10
CA GLY A 146 8.30 -2.40 -12.24
C GLY A 146 8.94 -3.09 -11.05
N LEU A 147 10.23 -3.42 -11.20
CA LEU A 147 11.09 -3.94 -10.15
C LEU A 147 12.13 -2.88 -9.80
N LEU A 148 12.35 -2.66 -8.51
CA LEU A 148 13.33 -1.69 -8.00
C LEU A 148 14.14 -2.34 -6.88
N ALA A 149 15.47 -2.35 -7.02
CA ALA A 149 16.37 -2.75 -5.94
C ALA A 149 16.51 -1.57 -4.96
N LEU A 150 16.27 -1.84 -3.68
CA LEU A 150 16.41 -0.87 -2.60
C LEU A 150 17.29 -1.46 -1.51
N ASN A 151 18.06 -0.60 -0.86
CA ASN A 151 18.73 -0.94 0.38
C ASN A 151 17.79 -0.71 1.55
N GLU A 152 18.05 -1.39 2.65
CA GLU A 152 17.35 -1.13 3.91
C GLU A 152 17.45 0.37 4.28
N GLY A 153 16.30 0.95 4.63
CA GLY A 153 16.19 2.36 4.98
C GLY A 153 15.99 3.32 3.81
N ASP A 154 16.13 2.89 2.55
CA ASP A 154 15.81 3.72 1.39
C ASP A 154 14.35 4.19 1.45
N VAL A 155 14.14 5.47 1.10
CA VAL A 155 12.83 6.13 1.20
C VAL A 155 12.28 6.44 -0.18
N LEU A 156 11.00 6.08 -0.39
CA LEU A 156 10.22 6.44 -1.56
C LEU A 156 8.98 7.23 -1.14
N TYR A 157 8.56 8.15 -1.99
CA TYR A 157 7.37 8.97 -1.83
C TYR A 157 6.30 8.53 -2.80
N VAL A 158 5.14 8.13 -2.27
CA VAL A 158 4.02 7.57 -3.02
C VAL A 158 2.90 8.59 -3.11
N TYR A 159 2.48 8.90 -4.32
CA TYR A 159 1.36 9.80 -4.63
C TYR A 159 0.27 9.00 -5.34
N THR A 160 -0.82 8.73 -4.65
CA THR A 160 -1.92 7.93 -5.21
C THR A 160 -3.00 8.84 -5.79
N GLY A 161 -3.26 8.69 -7.07
CA GLY A 161 -4.21 9.52 -7.81
C GLY A 161 -5.62 9.51 -7.23
N GLY A 162 -6.25 10.66 -7.17
CA GLY A 162 -7.66 10.81 -6.83
C GLY A 162 -8.55 10.67 -8.05
N ALA A 163 -9.76 10.14 -7.90
CA ALA A 163 -10.77 10.14 -8.96
C ALA A 163 -11.16 11.55 -9.35
N GLY A 164 -11.48 11.75 -10.62
CA GLY A 164 -12.06 13.00 -11.10
C GLY A 164 -13.48 13.21 -10.55
N GLY A 165 -13.88 14.48 -10.33
CA GLY A 165 -15.22 14.82 -9.85
C GLY A 165 -16.29 14.56 -10.90
N ASP A 166 -17.44 14.04 -10.45
CA ASP A 166 -18.59 13.79 -11.30
C ASP A 166 -19.45 15.06 -11.50
N GLU A 167 -19.91 15.28 -12.71
CA GLU A 167 -20.90 16.28 -13.03
C GLU A 167 -22.32 15.72 -12.79
N THR A 168 -22.96 16.16 -11.72
CA THR A 168 -24.28 15.65 -11.29
C THR A 168 -25.46 16.54 -11.70
N GLY A 169 -25.23 17.65 -12.39
CA GLY A 169 -26.29 18.54 -12.86
C GLY A 169 -26.86 19.49 -11.81
N VAL A 170 -26.51 19.38 -10.55
CA VAL A 170 -27.10 20.16 -9.46
C VAL A 170 -26.08 21.09 -8.82
N GLY A 171 -26.06 22.33 -9.27
CA GLY A 171 -25.50 23.46 -8.49
C GLY A 171 -23.98 23.55 -8.36
N ASN A 172 -23.20 22.66 -8.95
CA ASN A 172 -21.74 22.75 -8.86
C ASN A 172 -21.13 23.09 -10.23
N PRO A 173 -20.58 24.31 -10.38
CA PRO A 173 -20.07 24.79 -11.66
C PRO A 173 -18.69 24.26 -12.04
N VAL A 174 -18.00 23.60 -11.14
CA VAL A 174 -16.61 23.12 -11.35
C VAL A 174 -16.48 21.67 -10.95
N MET A 175 -16.14 20.83 -11.92
CA MET A 175 -15.76 19.44 -11.67
C MET A 175 -14.25 19.39 -11.43
N TRP A 176 -13.87 19.23 -10.19
CA TRP A 176 -12.47 19.20 -9.82
C TRP A 176 -11.75 17.99 -10.42
N GLY A 177 -10.55 18.23 -10.90
CA GLY A 177 -9.63 17.14 -11.24
C GLY A 177 -9.20 16.36 -9.99
N GLY A 178 -8.92 15.08 -10.16
CA GLY A 178 -8.43 14.21 -9.10
C GLY A 178 -7.04 14.65 -8.61
N TYR A 179 -6.77 14.35 -7.34
CA TYR A 179 -5.46 14.60 -6.72
C TYR A 179 -4.33 14.03 -7.57
N ASN A 180 -3.17 14.68 -7.56
CA ASN A 180 -1.97 14.36 -8.33
C ASN A 180 -2.16 14.53 -9.85
N GLY A 181 -2.70 15.68 -10.26
CA GLY A 181 -2.65 16.20 -11.63
C GLY A 181 -3.85 15.93 -12.52
N GLY A 182 -5.00 15.55 -11.97
CA GLY A 182 -6.24 15.48 -12.72
C GLY A 182 -6.69 16.87 -13.19
N GLY A 183 -7.08 17.00 -14.46
CA GLY A 183 -7.62 18.26 -15.03
C GLY A 183 -9.04 18.52 -14.55
N SER A 184 -9.34 19.76 -14.16
CA SER A 184 -10.71 20.16 -13.81
C SER A 184 -11.56 20.39 -15.07
N GLY A 185 -12.86 20.12 -14.98
CA GLY A 185 -13.82 20.43 -16.02
C GLY A 185 -14.01 21.95 -16.18
N PRO A 186 -14.76 22.42 -17.23
CA PRO A 186 -14.93 23.83 -17.51
C PRO A 186 -15.70 24.55 -16.40
N LEU A 187 -15.28 25.79 -16.12
CA LEU A 187 -15.90 26.71 -15.13
C LEU A 187 -17.24 27.28 -15.56
N SER A 188 -17.61 27.25 -16.86
CA SER A 188 -18.86 27.84 -17.36
C SER A 188 -19.27 27.19 -18.67
N GLY A 189 -20.55 26.90 -18.81
CA GLY A 189 -21.20 26.62 -20.10
C GLY A 189 -21.00 25.23 -20.70
N GLY A 190 -20.16 24.38 -20.11
CA GLY A 190 -19.99 23.00 -20.52
C GLY A 190 -20.27 22.06 -19.36
N SER A 191 -20.74 20.86 -19.63
CA SER A 191 -20.77 19.78 -18.68
C SER A 191 -19.67 18.78 -19.03
N SER A 192 -18.84 18.46 -18.09
CA SER A 192 -17.87 17.36 -18.23
C SER A 192 -17.34 16.98 -16.85
N GLY A 193 -17.11 15.70 -16.64
CA GLY A 193 -16.41 15.22 -15.45
C GLY A 193 -14.97 15.73 -15.38
N GLY A 194 -14.39 15.75 -14.21
CA GLY A 194 -12.95 16.02 -14.00
C GLY A 194 -12.10 14.83 -14.45
N GLY A 195 -10.85 15.08 -14.86
CA GLY A 195 -9.88 14.01 -15.13
C GLY A 195 -9.39 13.35 -13.84
N GLY A 196 -9.08 12.07 -13.89
CA GLY A 196 -8.44 11.33 -12.79
C GLY A 196 -6.97 11.75 -12.62
N GLY A 197 -6.47 11.64 -11.39
CA GLY A 197 -5.06 11.89 -11.08
C GLY A 197 -4.17 10.68 -11.39
N ALA A 198 -2.90 10.95 -11.58
CA ALA A 198 -1.89 9.91 -11.75
C ALA A 198 -1.49 9.28 -10.41
N THR A 199 -1.10 8.03 -10.43
CA THR A 199 -0.40 7.40 -9.30
C THR A 199 1.07 7.26 -9.65
N ASP A 200 1.94 7.77 -8.81
CA ASP A 200 3.39 7.71 -9.08
C ASP A 200 4.22 7.52 -7.80
N VAL A 201 5.46 7.05 -8.01
CA VAL A 201 6.46 6.87 -6.96
C VAL A 201 7.68 7.70 -7.30
N ARG A 202 8.21 8.42 -6.31
CA ARG A 202 9.29 9.42 -6.46
C ARG A 202 10.41 9.21 -5.47
N LEU A 203 11.58 9.76 -5.79
CA LEU A 203 12.72 9.86 -4.88
C LEU A 203 12.69 11.13 -4.02
N VAL A 204 11.97 12.17 -4.45
CA VAL A 204 11.86 13.44 -3.74
C VAL A 204 10.41 13.68 -3.37
N GLY A 205 10.16 13.99 -2.08
CA GLY A 205 8.84 14.32 -1.53
C GLY A 205 8.47 15.79 -1.71
N GLY A 206 7.37 16.19 -1.07
CA GLY A 206 6.83 17.54 -1.09
C GLY A 206 5.39 17.58 -1.58
N SER A 207 4.88 18.75 -1.99
CA SER A 207 3.57 18.84 -2.63
C SER A 207 3.54 18.05 -3.94
N TRP A 208 2.36 17.59 -4.34
CA TRP A 208 2.24 16.74 -5.54
C TRP A 208 2.74 17.42 -6.82
N ASP A 209 2.70 18.74 -6.89
CA ASP A 209 3.15 19.58 -8.01
C ASP A 209 4.57 20.12 -7.87
N ASN A 210 5.31 19.70 -6.84
CA ASN A 210 6.71 20.07 -6.65
C ASN A 210 7.55 19.68 -7.87
N PRO A 211 8.20 20.63 -8.58
CA PRO A 211 8.96 20.31 -9.79
C PRO A 211 10.10 19.32 -9.59
N GLU A 212 10.80 19.37 -8.45
CA GLU A 212 11.88 18.42 -8.13
C GLU A 212 11.30 17.01 -7.90
N GLY A 213 10.17 16.92 -7.17
CA GLY A 213 9.44 15.67 -6.98
C GLY A 213 8.97 15.10 -8.31
N LEU A 214 8.37 15.90 -9.19
CA LEU A 214 7.94 15.48 -10.51
C LEU A 214 9.10 14.99 -11.40
N ALA A 215 10.27 15.62 -11.31
CA ALA A 215 11.47 15.21 -12.04
C ALA A 215 12.08 13.91 -11.49
N SER A 216 11.77 13.53 -10.25
CA SER A 216 12.30 12.33 -9.58
C SER A 216 11.40 11.10 -9.69
N ARG A 217 10.37 11.13 -10.52
CA ARG A 217 9.43 10.01 -10.75
C ARG A 217 10.15 8.76 -11.28
N LEU A 218 9.95 7.65 -10.62
CA LEU A 218 10.49 6.34 -11.01
C LEU A 218 9.49 5.54 -11.87
N ILE A 219 8.20 5.66 -11.53
CA ILE A 219 7.12 4.93 -12.18
C ILE A 219 5.85 5.77 -12.08
N VAL A 220 5.02 5.77 -13.17
CA VAL A 220 3.81 6.59 -13.27
C VAL A 220 2.71 5.79 -13.97
N ALA A 221 1.55 5.70 -13.34
CA ALA A 221 0.29 5.27 -13.95
C ALA A 221 -0.60 6.48 -14.16
N ALA A 222 -0.94 6.81 -15.39
CA ALA A 222 -1.74 7.99 -15.72
C ALA A 222 -3.19 7.86 -15.29
N GLY A 223 -3.84 8.97 -14.94
CA GLY A 223 -5.29 9.03 -14.72
C GLY A 223 -6.09 8.99 -16.01
N GLY A 224 -7.35 8.57 -15.94
CA GLY A 224 -8.30 8.58 -17.04
C GLY A 224 -8.88 9.97 -17.33
N GLY A 225 -9.34 10.21 -18.54
CA GLY A 225 -10.01 11.47 -18.93
C GLY A 225 -11.41 11.62 -18.30
N GLY A 226 -11.85 12.84 -18.05
CA GLY A 226 -13.22 13.10 -17.60
C GLY A 226 -14.26 12.85 -18.70
N GLY A 227 -15.50 12.50 -18.33
CA GLY A 227 -16.64 12.31 -19.22
C GLY A 227 -17.02 13.63 -19.92
N GLY A 228 -17.23 13.58 -21.23
CA GLY A 228 -17.56 14.77 -22.04
C GLY A 228 -19.07 15.08 -22.10
N SER A 229 -19.41 16.26 -22.60
CA SER A 229 -20.77 16.83 -22.59
C SER A 229 -21.72 16.32 -23.67
N THR A 230 -21.33 15.38 -24.50
CA THR A 230 -22.20 14.88 -25.58
C THR A 230 -22.29 13.36 -25.54
N SER A 231 -23.48 12.83 -25.85
CA SER A 231 -23.77 11.40 -25.89
C SER A 231 -22.88 10.58 -26.86
N ALA A 232 -22.12 11.25 -27.71
CA ALA A 232 -21.14 10.64 -28.62
C ALA A 232 -19.70 10.78 -28.15
N ALA A 233 -19.46 11.43 -26.99
CA ALA A 233 -18.10 11.60 -26.46
C ALA A 233 -17.77 10.43 -25.54
N TYR A 234 -16.70 9.71 -25.87
CA TYR A 234 -16.09 8.73 -24.99
C TYR A 234 -14.86 9.37 -24.34
N SER A 235 -14.73 9.16 -23.04
CA SER A 235 -13.51 9.56 -22.32
C SER A 235 -12.33 8.72 -22.77
N GLY A 236 -11.14 9.32 -22.81
CA GLY A 236 -9.90 8.58 -23.05
C GLY A 236 -9.52 7.75 -21.83
N ASP A 237 -9.36 6.44 -22.02
CA ASP A 237 -8.72 5.59 -21.00
C ASP A 237 -7.22 5.84 -20.99
N ALA A 238 -6.62 5.87 -19.82
CA ALA A 238 -5.18 5.82 -19.71
C ALA A 238 -4.70 4.40 -20.05
N GLY A 239 -3.78 4.30 -20.99
CA GLY A 239 -3.15 3.03 -21.36
C GLY A 239 -1.86 2.80 -20.59
N GLY A 240 -1.14 1.71 -20.93
CA GLY A 240 0.23 1.48 -20.48
C GLY A 240 1.19 2.44 -21.19
N LEU A 241 1.79 2.01 -22.31
CA LEU A 241 2.66 2.87 -23.14
C LEU A 241 1.87 3.82 -24.06
N THR A 242 0.59 3.50 -24.36
CA THR A 242 -0.30 4.29 -25.19
C THR A 242 -1.68 4.35 -24.57
N GLY A 243 -2.24 5.56 -24.43
CA GLY A 243 -3.64 5.75 -24.03
C GLY A 243 -4.61 5.50 -25.17
N SER A 244 -5.90 5.29 -24.84
CA SER A 244 -6.94 5.28 -25.86
C SER A 244 -7.31 6.72 -26.27
N THR A 245 -7.73 6.89 -27.53
CA THR A 245 -8.23 8.19 -28.01
C THR A 245 -9.63 8.44 -27.47
N SER A 246 -9.89 9.63 -26.90
CA SER A 246 -11.24 10.11 -26.70
C SER A 246 -11.92 10.32 -28.05
N ARG A 247 -13.16 9.85 -28.23
CA ARG A 247 -13.99 10.26 -29.35
C ARG A 247 -14.69 11.58 -28.99
N GLY A 248 -14.01 12.67 -29.18
CA GLY A 248 -14.61 14.00 -29.28
C GLY A 248 -14.37 14.52 -30.69
N ASN A 249 -15.32 15.30 -31.24
CA ASN A 249 -15.07 16.00 -32.48
C ASN A 249 -13.86 16.91 -32.32
N ASN A 250 -12.77 16.65 -33.07
CA ASN A 250 -11.55 17.42 -33.19
C ASN A 250 -10.54 17.42 -32.02
N GLY A 251 -10.13 16.27 -31.51
CA GLY A 251 -8.89 16.18 -30.72
C GLY A 251 -7.70 15.77 -31.59
N THR A 252 -6.75 16.65 -31.79
CA THR A 252 -5.43 16.28 -32.33
C THR A 252 -4.63 15.64 -31.22
N VAL A 253 -4.22 14.39 -31.40
CA VAL A 253 -3.24 13.75 -30.51
C VAL A 253 -1.87 14.34 -30.88
N ILE A 254 -1.21 14.95 -29.92
CA ILE A 254 0.18 15.39 -30.03
C ILE A 254 1.06 14.31 -29.40
#